data_3c4aec47ad90101a1d8e2eccab938a9f
#
_entry.id   3c4aec47ad90101a1d8e2eccab938a9f
#
_cell.length_a   1.000
_cell.length_b   1.000
_cell.length_c   1.000
_cell.angle_alpha   90.00
_cell.angle_beta   90.00
_cell.angle_gamma   90.00
#
_symmetry.space_group_name_H-M   'P 1'
#
loop_
_entity.id
_entity.type
_entity.pdbx_description
1 polymer ?
#
loop_
_entity_poly.entity_id
_entity_poly.type
_entity_poly.pdbx_seq_one_letter_code
_entity_poly.pdbx_strand_id
1 'polypeptide(L)'
;MKPIGVQLYSLRNLAEKDFPGVLKKVADIGYKLVEPAGLWNVRPSEFRKMLDDLGLDMVSSHTPWARSSASLGEVMEIAHILKLDKVVCGYMPANFATLDDIKRTAEDTAKMQEILERNGFTLFQHNHDFEFARIDGKLKYEIFREYCPKVKIQLDCFWSTNLGKEDPVEMMKIFSKEIISIHMKDGICKQDVSGTKMVNGILERPVDLMPLGTGSLPIKDLVANMPESAEAIIVELDYCIIDMLTAIEQSYTYMVSNGLAAGNK
;
A
#
# COMPACT_ATOMS: atom_id res chain seq x y z
N MET A 1 1.78 9.34 -17.66
CA MET A 1 0.86 8.79 -16.63
C MET A 1 1.44 7.52 -16.10
N LYS A 2 1.34 7.28 -14.80
CA LYS A 2 1.79 6.03 -14.16
C LYS A 2 0.75 4.92 -14.35
N PRO A 3 1.17 3.65 -14.42
CA PRO A 3 0.24 2.54 -14.53
C PRO A 3 -0.62 2.41 -13.27
N ILE A 4 -1.88 1.99 -13.46
CA ILE A 4 -2.81 1.75 -12.36
C ILE A 4 -2.84 0.27 -11.97
N GLY A 5 -2.80 0.02 -10.69
CA GLY A 5 -2.94 -1.31 -10.09
C GLY A 5 -4.03 -1.34 -9.03
N VAL A 6 -4.33 -2.54 -8.55
CA VAL A 6 -5.23 -2.76 -7.42
C VAL A 6 -4.58 -3.68 -6.39
N GLN A 7 -4.68 -3.28 -5.11
CA GLN A 7 -4.30 -4.13 -3.99
C GLN A 7 -5.39 -5.20 -3.76
N LEU A 8 -4.99 -6.47 -3.90
CA LEU A 8 -5.92 -7.60 -3.83
C LEU A 8 -6.53 -7.83 -2.43
N TYR A 9 -5.95 -7.20 -1.39
CA TYR A 9 -6.58 -7.17 -0.07
C TYR A 9 -8.00 -6.60 -0.11
N SER A 10 -8.24 -5.63 -0.96
CA SER A 10 -9.59 -5.07 -1.19
C SER A 10 -10.59 -6.15 -1.62
N LEU A 11 -10.15 -7.12 -2.40
CA LEU A 11 -10.98 -8.18 -2.97
C LEU A 11 -10.87 -9.52 -2.21
N ARG A 12 -10.26 -9.54 -1.00
CA ARG A 12 -9.93 -10.75 -0.25
C ARG A 12 -11.11 -11.71 -0.03
N ASN A 13 -12.29 -11.17 0.29
CA ASN A 13 -13.48 -11.98 0.53
C ASN A 13 -14.01 -12.68 -0.75
N LEU A 14 -13.74 -12.12 -1.91
CA LEU A 14 -14.04 -12.73 -3.21
C LEU A 14 -12.93 -13.70 -3.60
N ALA A 15 -11.68 -13.35 -3.35
CA ALA A 15 -10.50 -14.16 -3.64
C ALA A 15 -10.48 -15.47 -2.82
N GLU A 16 -10.97 -15.46 -1.59
CA GLU A 16 -11.18 -16.70 -0.79
C GLU A 16 -12.10 -17.71 -1.47
N LYS A 17 -13.02 -17.25 -2.29
CA LYS A 17 -13.99 -18.11 -2.98
C LYS A 17 -13.53 -18.50 -4.37
N ASP A 18 -12.97 -17.57 -5.12
CA ASP A 18 -12.56 -17.76 -6.51
C ASP A 18 -11.42 -16.78 -6.87
N PHE A 19 -10.21 -17.12 -6.48
CA PHE A 19 -9.05 -16.25 -6.75
C PHE A 19 -8.75 -16.06 -8.24
N PRO A 20 -8.75 -17.13 -9.08
CA PRO A 20 -8.59 -16.97 -10.54
C PRO A 20 -9.65 -16.07 -11.18
N GLY A 21 -10.90 -16.22 -10.75
CA GLY A 21 -12.01 -15.39 -11.23
C GLY A 21 -11.87 -13.93 -10.82
N VAL A 22 -11.31 -13.64 -9.64
CA VAL A 22 -11.01 -12.27 -9.22
C VAL A 22 -9.94 -11.64 -10.11
N LEU A 23 -8.84 -12.35 -10.39
CA LEU A 23 -7.78 -11.85 -11.28
C LEU A 23 -8.33 -11.56 -12.69
N LYS A 24 -9.18 -12.46 -13.22
CA LYS A 24 -9.85 -12.22 -14.50
C LYS A 24 -10.71 -10.97 -14.48
N LYS A 25 -11.53 -10.77 -13.46
CA LYS A 25 -12.36 -9.56 -13.31
C LYS A 25 -11.52 -8.29 -13.25
N VAL A 26 -10.40 -8.30 -12.53
CA VAL A 26 -9.46 -7.17 -12.45
C VAL A 26 -8.88 -6.85 -13.83
N ALA A 27 -8.48 -7.86 -14.59
CA ALA A 27 -8.02 -7.70 -15.97
C ALA A 27 -9.15 -7.18 -16.90
N ASP A 28 -10.36 -7.72 -16.75
CA ASP A 28 -11.54 -7.32 -17.53
C ASP A 28 -11.95 -5.86 -17.25
N ILE A 29 -11.76 -5.34 -16.03
CA ILE A 29 -11.95 -3.92 -15.71
C ILE A 29 -10.94 -3.06 -16.47
N GLY A 30 -9.69 -3.52 -16.60
CA GLY A 30 -8.64 -2.83 -17.34
C GLY A 30 -7.42 -2.45 -16.51
N TYR A 31 -7.31 -2.91 -15.27
CA TYR A 31 -6.10 -2.70 -14.47
C TYR A 31 -4.89 -3.31 -15.17
N LYS A 32 -3.73 -2.65 -15.04
CA LYS A 32 -2.44 -3.14 -15.54
C LYS A 32 -1.71 -3.98 -14.51
N LEU A 33 -1.88 -3.59 -13.25
CA LEU A 33 -1.11 -4.15 -12.15
C LEU A 33 -2.04 -4.70 -11.07
N VAL A 34 -1.53 -5.71 -10.37
CA VAL A 34 -2.08 -6.17 -9.10
C VAL A 34 -1.00 -6.13 -8.02
N GLU A 35 -1.40 -5.94 -6.79
CA GLU A 35 -0.53 -6.08 -5.63
C GLU A 35 -1.13 -7.15 -4.71
N PRO A 36 -0.50 -8.34 -4.58
CA PRO A 36 -1.06 -9.40 -3.75
C PRO A 36 -0.85 -9.15 -2.26
N ALA A 37 -1.84 -9.53 -1.45
CA ALA A 37 -1.78 -9.59 0.01
C ALA A 37 -2.23 -10.97 0.50
N GLY A 38 -1.48 -11.97 0.15
CA GLY A 38 -1.78 -13.38 0.20
C GLY A 38 -1.88 -13.97 -1.22
N LEU A 39 -1.76 -15.27 -1.32
CA LEU A 39 -1.85 -16.00 -2.59
C LEU A 39 -2.98 -17.05 -2.59
N TRP A 40 -3.84 -17.05 -1.57
CA TRP A 40 -5.03 -17.91 -1.46
C TRP A 40 -4.77 -19.36 -1.84
N ASN A 41 -3.71 -19.96 -1.25
CA ASN A 41 -3.24 -21.34 -1.49
C ASN A 41 -2.70 -21.61 -2.91
N VAL A 42 -2.51 -20.59 -3.73
CA VAL A 42 -1.83 -20.72 -5.03
C VAL A 42 -0.32 -20.57 -4.81
N ARG A 43 0.47 -21.42 -5.47
CA ARG A 43 1.93 -21.31 -5.42
C ARG A 43 2.42 -20.04 -6.12
N PRO A 44 3.50 -19.37 -5.64
CA PRO A 44 4.00 -18.16 -6.26
C PRO A 44 4.25 -18.26 -7.77
N SER A 45 4.78 -19.40 -8.24
CA SER A 45 5.02 -19.65 -9.67
C SER A 45 3.73 -19.78 -10.49
N GLU A 46 2.69 -20.38 -9.93
CA GLU A 46 1.36 -20.49 -10.56
C GLU A 46 0.69 -19.11 -10.61
N PHE A 47 0.77 -18.35 -9.52
CA PHE A 47 0.28 -16.98 -9.49
C PHE A 47 0.96 -16.10 -10.56
N ARG A 48 2.29 -16.16 -10.67
CA ARG A 48 3.00 -15.42 -11.73
C ARG A 48 2.49 -15.82 -13.13
N LYS A 49 2.31 -17.12 -13.36
CA LYS A 49 1.76 -17.59 -14.64
C LYS A 49 0.34 -17.08 -14.90
N MET A 50 -0.53 -17.04 -13.87
CA MET A 50 -1.89 -16.49 -14.02
C MET A 50 -1.86 -15.02 -14.45
N LEU A 51 -0.93 -14.24 -13.90
CA LEU A 51 -0.76 -12.83 -14.29
C LEU A 51 -0.27 -12.73 -15.74
N ASP A 52 0.74 -13.51 -16.13
CA ASP A 52 1.24 -13.54 -17.51
C ASP A 52 0.12 -13.91 -18.52
N ASP A 53 -0.72 -14.92 -18.19
CA ASP A 53 -1.85 -15.37 -19.02
C ASP A 53 -2.95 -14.28 -19.17
N LEU A 54 -3.10 -13.39 -18.18
CA LEU A 54 -4.10 -12.30 -18.15
C LEU A 54 -3.58 -10.95 -18.63
N GLY A 55 -2.29 -10.84 -18.95
CA GLY A 55 -1.66 -9.57 -19.28
C GLY A 55 -1.59 -8.59 -18.09
N LEU A 56 -1.59 -9.12 -16.86
CA LEU A 56 -1.37 -8.39 -15.63
C LEU A 56 0.10 -8.45 -15.23
N ASP A 57 0.55 -7.44 -14.49
CA ASP A 57 1.88 -7.44 -13.88
C ASP A 57 1.81 -6.92 -12.44
N MET A 58 2.96 -6.77 -11.79
CA MET A 58 3.08 -6.19 -10.44
C MET A 58 4.41 -5.47 -10.27
N VAL A 59 4.42 -4.45 -9.41
CA VAL A 59 5.63 -3.70 -9.04
C VAL A 59 5.98 -3.91 -7.57
N SER A 60 5.06 -4.46 -6.80
CA SER A 60 5.16 -4.69 -5.36
C SER A 60 4.24 -5.83 -4.93
N SER A 61 4.49 -6.35 -3.72
CA SER A 61 3.68 -7.42 -3.11
C SER A 61 3.65 -7.24 -1.60
N HIS A 62 2.47 -7.36 -0.99
CA HIS A 62 2.30 -7.46 0.46
C HIS A 62 2.36 -8.90 0.96
N THR A 63 2.99 -9.79 0.18
CA THR A 63 3.19 -11.20 0.56
C THR A 63 4.49 -11.75 -0.05
N PRO A 64 5.39 -12.31 0.79
CA PRO A 64 5.41 -12.20 2.25
C PRO A 64 5.97 -10.86 2.74
N TRP A 65 5.58 -10.45 3.94
CA TRP A 65 6.14 -9.29 4.61
C TRP A 65 7.53 -9.59 5.20
N ALA A 66 8.47 -8.67 5.06
CA ALA A 66 9.72 -8.68 5.81
C ALA A 66 9.44 -8.29 7.28
N ARG A 67 9.38 -9.26 8.16
CA ARG A 67 9.05 -9.07 9.59
C ARG A 67 10.26 -9.11 10.51
N SER A 68 11.31 -9.80 10.08
CA SER A 68 12.56 -9.95 10.83
C SER A 68 13.69 -10.40 9.92
N SER A 69 14.93 -10.18 10.32
CA SER A 69 16.11 -10.66 9.57
C SER A 69 16.10 -12.17 9.35
N ALA A 70 15.50 -12.94 10.26
CA ALA A 70 15.46 -14.41 10.19
C ALA A 70 14.53 -14.93 9.07
N SER A 71 13.50 -14.16 8.66
CA SER A 71 12.54 -14.55 7.62
C SER A 71 12.92 -14.10 6.22
N LEU A 72 13.99 -13.32 6.04
CA LEU A 72 14.33 -12.71 4.76
C LEU A 72 14.69 -13.70 3.66
N GLY A 73 15.23 -14.88 3.99
CA GLY A 73 15.54 -15.92 3.01
C GLY A 73 14.31 -16.34 2.20
N GLU A 74 13.22 -16.69 2.87
CA GLU A 74 11.95 -17.05 2.24
C GLU A 74 11.34 -15.87 1.48
N VAL A 75 11.41 -14.66 2.07
CA VAL A 75 10.90 -13.43 1.45
C VAL A 75 11.58 -13.16 0.12
N MET A 76 12.91 -13.24 0.07
CA MET A 76 13.68 -13.04 -1.16
C MET A 76 13.42 -14.13 -2.21
N GLU A 77 13.28 -15.40 -1.79
CA GLU A 77 12.94 -16.49 -2.69
C GLU A 77 11.60 -16.26 -3.39
N ILE A 78 10.56 -15.92 -2.62
CA ILE A 78 9.23 -15.65 -3.17
C ILE A 78 9.24 -14.39 -4.04
N ALA A 79 9.89 -13.31 -3.62
CA ALA A 79 10.03 -12.10 -4.42
C ALA A 79 10.71 -12.39 -5.77
N HIS A 80 11.75 -13.21 -5.77
CA HIS A 80 12.45 -13.63 -6.99
C HIS A 80 11.52 -14.43 -7.95
N ILE A 81 10.76 -15.40 -7.42
CA ILE A 81 9.76 -16.16 -8.22
C ILE A 81 8.72 -15.21 -8.83
N LEU A 82 8.31 -14.20 -8.08
CA LEU A 82 7.35 -13.18 -8.51
C LEU A 82 7.96 -12.12 -9.44
N LYS A 83 9.26 -12.20 -9.74
CA LYS A 83 10.04 -11.24 -10.54
C LYS A 83 10.05 -9.83 -9.93
N LEU A 84 10.10 -9.74 -8.61
CA LEU A 84 10.19 -8.49 -7.85
C LEU A 84 11.60 -8.28 -7.29
N ASP A 85 12.05 -7.05 -7.33
CA ASP A 85 13.29 -6.56 -6.71
C ASP A 85 13.01 -5.72 -5.44
N LYS A 86 11.76 -5.72 -4.99
CA LYS A 86 11.28 -4.94 -3.85
C LYS A 86 10.57 -5.84 -2.85
N VAL A 87 10.80 -5.54 -1.58
CA VAL A 87 10.24 -6.27 -0.45
C VAL A 87 9.57 -5.28 0.51
N VAL A 88 8.38 -5.60 0.97
CA VAL A 88 7.60 -4.76 1.87
C VAL A 88 7.88 -5.07 3.34
N CYS A 89 7.92 -4.04 4.17
CA CYS A 89 7.68 -4.11 5.59
C CYS A 89 6.50 -3.24 6.01
N GLY A 90 5.93 -3.52 7.16
CA GLY A 90 4.85 -2.72 7.76
C GLY A 90 4.71 -3.09 9.23
N TYR A 91 4.07 -2.23 9.97
CA TYR A 91 4.09 -2.26 11.43
C TYR A 91 2.69 -2.14 12.01
N MET A 92 2.61 -2.38 13.30
CA MET A 92 1.41 -2.22 14.11
C MET A 92 1.53 -0.96 14.98
N PRO A 93 0.44 -0.40 15.51
CA PRO A 93 0.49 0.79 16.36
C PRO A 93 1.46 0.70 17.52
N ALA A 94 1.66 -0.51 18.10
CA ALA A 94 2.62 -0.74 19.18
C ALA A 94 4.06 -0.45 18.79
N ASN A 95 4.43 -0.61 17.52
CA ASN A 95 5.77 -0.31 17.02
C ASN A 95 6.07 1.20 16.99
N PHE A 96 5.04 2.03 17.02
CA PHE A 96 5.10 3.49 16.99
C PHE A 96 4.45 4.12 18.24
N ALA A 97 4.35 3.39 19.36
CA ALA A 97 3.70 3.90 20.57
C ALA A 97 4.54 4.98 21.27
N THR A 98 5.82 4.74 21.45
CA THR A 98 6.78 5.62 22.12
C THR A 98 7.99 5.92 21.24
N LEU A 99 8.82 6.90 21.63
CA LEU A 99 10.10 7.19 20.95
C LEU A 99 11.02 5.97 20.93
N ASP A 100 11.09 5.21 22.02
CA ASP A 100 11.94 4.02 22.12
C ASP A 100 11.41 2.89 21.23
N ASP A 101 10.08 2.74 21.09
CA ASP A 101 9.49 1.78 20.19
C ASP A 101 9.81 2.12 18.73
N ILE A 102 9.71 3.40 18.35
CA ILE A 102 10.05 3.88 17.00
C ILE A 102 11.52 3.62 16.70
N LYS A 103 12.43 3.97 17.61
CA LYS A 103 13.88 3.76 17.44
C LYS A 103 14.21 2.29 17.24
N ARG A 104 13.73 1.44 18.14
CA ARG A 104 13.95 -0.03 18.07
C ARG A 104 13.43 -0.59 16.74
N THR A 105 12.21 -0.19 16.35
CA THR A 105 11.60 -0.62 15.08
C THR A 105 12.44 -0.17 13.89
N ALA A 106 12.92 1.07 13.88
CA ALA A 106 13.74 1.61 12.81
C ALA A 106 15.13 0.94 12.72
N GLU A 107 15.78 0.67 13.87
CA GLU A 107 17.06 -0.03 13.91
C GLU A 107 16.95 -1.47 13.39
N ASP A 108 15.88 -2.20 13.75
CA ASP A 108 15.64 -3.54 13.23
C ASP A 108 15.30 -3.52 11.73
N THR A 109 14.59 -2.48 11.27
CA THR A 109 14.31 -2.25 9.85
C THR A 109 15.59 -1.95 9.08
N ALA A 110 16.50 -1.14 9.64
CA ALA A 110 17.79 -0.85 9.01
C ALA A 110 18.64 -2.12 8.82
N LYS A 111 18.63 -3.03 9.81
CA LYS A 111 19.31 -4.34 9.68
C LYS A 111 18.71 -5.18 8.54
N MET A 112 17.39 -5.23 8.42
CA MET A 112 16.72 -5.92 7.30
C MET A 112 17.09 -5.28 5.96
N GLN A 113 17.09 -3.94 5.88
CA GLN A 113 17.49 -3.20 4.68
C GLN A 113 18.91 -3.54 4.24
N GLU A 114 19.87 -3.60 5.15
CA GLU A 114 21.25 -3.96 4.82
C GLU A 114 21.38 -5.36 4.24
N ILE A 115 20.64 -6.34 4.79
CA ILE A 115 20.64 -7.72 4.27
C ILE A 115 20.04 -7.76 2.86
N LEU A 116 18.90 -7.11 2.67
CA LEU A 116 18.19 -7.07 1.39
C LEU A 116 19.01 -6.36 0.31
N GLU A 117 19.62 -5.22 0.62
CA GLU A 117 20.46 -4.44 -0.30
C GLU A 117 21.65 -5.27 -0.81
N ARG A 118 22.33 -6.05 0.07
CA ARG A 118 23.42 -6.95 -0.31
C ARG A 118 22.97 -8.07 -1.26
N ASN A 119 21.68 -8.38 -1.29
CA ASN A 119 21.08 -9.39 -2.16
C ASN A 119 20.32 -8.79 -3.36
N GLY A 120 20.47 -7.48 -3.60
CA GLY A 120 19.87 -6.79 -4.76
C GLY A 120 18.40 -6.39 -4.57
N PHE A 121 17.89 -6.41 -3.34
CA PHE A 121 16.48 -6.02 -3.04
C PHE A 121 16.41 -4.65 -2.37
N THR A 122 15.35 -3.93 -2.69
CA THR A 122 14.96 -2.68 -2.01
C THR A 122 13.91 -2.97 -0.96
N LEU A 123 14.13 -2.55 0.29
CA LEU A 123 13.10 -2.58 1.32
C LEU A 123 12.26 -1.30 1.25
N PHE A 124 10.94 -1.46 1.26
CA PHE A 124 10.03 -0.34 1.40
C PHE A 124 9.01 -0.59 2.52
N GLN A 125 8.56 0.48 3.14
CA GLN A 125 7.49 0.43 4.13
C GLN A 125 6.18 0.88 3.52
N HIS A 126 5.10 0.13 3.80
CA HIS A 126 3.72 0.59 3.64
C HIS A 126 3.24 1.20 4.96
N ASN A 127 2.70 2.40 4.91
CA ASN A 127 2.23 3.12 6.09
C ASN A 127 0.72 2.98 6.34
N HIS A 128 0.36 3.19 7.59
CA HIS A 128 -1.00 3.44 8.05
C HIS A 128 -1.11 4.87 8.62
N ASP A 129 -2.16 5.15 9.38
CA ASP A 129 -2.42 6.46 9.96
C ASP A 129 -1.52 6.79 11.16
N PHE A 130 -1.21 5.80 11.99
CA PHE A 130 -0.50 6.02 13.26
C PHE A 130 0.97 6.44 13.08
N GLU A 131 1.61 6.11 11.97
CA GLU A 131 2.97 6.58 11.64
C GLU A 131 2.99 8.09 11.38
N PHE A 132 1.89 8.67 10.94
CA PHE A 132 1.74 10.10 10.69
C PHE A 132 1.19 10.88 11.90
N ALA A 133 1.02 10.23 13.04
CA ALA A 133 0.80 10.94 14.31
C ALA A 133 2.08 11.66 14.75
N ARG A 134 1.93 12.65 15.67
CA ARG A 134 3.06 13.45 16.14
C ARG A 134 3.43 13.12 17.59
N ILE A 135 4.73 13.21 17.88
CA ILE A 135 5.29 13.24 19.24
C ILE A 135 6.10 14.55 19.31
N ASP A 136 5.79 15.40 20.28
CA ASP A 136 6.45 16.70 20.49
C ASP A 136 6.52 17.57 19.22
N GLY A 137 5.46 17.54 18.41
CA GLY A 137 5.33 18.30 17.18
C GLY A 137 5.97 17.66 15.94
N LYS A 138 6.78 16.60 16.09
CA LYS A 138 7.44 15.89 14.99
C LYS A 138 6.65 14.67 14.57
N LEU A 139 6.55 14.40 13.27
CA LEU A 139 5.92 13.19 12.78
C LEU A 139 6.68 11.94 13.26
N LYS A 140 5.98 10.93 13.73
CA LYS A 140 6.59 9.65 14.14
C LYS A 140 7.36 9.01 12.98
N TYR A 141 6.86 9.19 11.75
CA TYR A 141 7.51 8.69 10.56
C TYR A 141 8.82 9.41 10.23
N GLU A 142 8.92 10.73 10.47
CA GLU A 142 10.20 11.44 10.36
C GLU A 142 11.22 10.91 11.35
N ILE A 143 10.80 10.66 12.61
CA ILE A 143 11.66 10.06 13.64
C ILE A 143 12.14 8.68 13.21
N PHE A 144 11.24 7.82 12.72
CA PHE A 144 11.59 6.51 12.19
C PHE A 144 12.64 6.62 11.07
N ARG A 145 12.47 7.53 10.14
CA ARG A 145 13.38 7.78 9.01
C ARG A 145 14.79 8.21 9.42
N GLU A 146 14.94 8.87 10.54
CA GLU A 146 16.27 9.26 11.05
C GLU A 146 17.16 8.06 11.37
N TYR A 147 16.56 6.94 11.80
CA TYR A 147 17.26 5.71 12.15
C TYR A 147 17.32 4.67 11.03
N CYS A 148 16.52 4.82 9.99
CA CYS A 148 16.53 3.94 8.80
C CYS A 148 16.37 4.73 7.48
N PRO A 149 17.33 5.61 7.14
CA PRO A 149 17.19 6.57 6.03
C PRO A 149 17.12 5.95 4.64
N LYS A 150 17.55 4.70 4.47
CA LYS A 150 17.59 4.03 3.17
C LYS A 150 16.27 3.35 2.79
N VAL A 151 15.41 3.04 3.76
CA VAL A 151 14.13 2.37 3.52
C VAL A 151 13.23 3.26 2.66
N LYS A 152 12.67 2.70 1.60
CA LYS A 152 11.75 3.39 0.70
C LYS A 152 10.33 3.39 1.25
N ILE A 153 9.42 4.11 0.58
CA ILE A 153 8.04 4.28 1.01
C ILE A 153 7.09 3.88 -0.11
N GLN A 154 6.13 3.05 0.20
CA GLN A 154 4.85 3.02 -0.49
C GLN A 154 3.90 3.92 0.30
N LEU A 155 3.67 5.14 -0.17
CA LEU A 155 2.85 6.10 0.54
C LEU A 155 1.37 5.78 0.35
N ASP A 156 0.70 5.40 1.43
CA ASP A 156 -0.76 5.42 1.46
C ASP A 156 -1.23 6.86 1.69
N CYS A 157 -1.79 7.45 0.64
CA CYS A 157 -2.14 8.86 0.63
C CYS A 157 -3.31 9.20 1.56
N PHE A 158 -4.23 8.24 1.79
CA PHE A 158 -5.35 8.47 2.69
C PHE A 158 -4.93 8.32 4.15
N TRP A 159 -4.22 7.24 4.48
CA TRP A 159 -3.76 7.05 5.85
C TRP A 159 -2.71 8.08 6.28
N SER A 160 -1.92 8.62 5.34
CA SER A 160 -0.97 9.71 5.64
C SER A 160 -1.64 11.00 6.13
N THR A 161 -2.95 11.16 5.95
CA THR A 161 -3.71 12.26 6.56
C THR A 161 -3.81 12.17 8.07
N ASN A 162 -3.42 11.04 8.69
CA ASN A 162 -3.64 10.78 10.11
C ASN A 162 -5.10 11.11 10.53
N LEU A 163 -6.04 10.51 9.80
CA LEU A 163 -7.48 10.71 10.00
C LEU A 163 -7.91 12.19 9.86
N GLY A 164 -7.36 12.90 8.89
CA GLY A 164 -7.69 14.29 8.56
C GLY A 164 -6.96 15.36 9.36
N LYS A 165 -5.89 15.00 10.08
CA LYS A 165 -5.05 15.93 10.85
C LYS A 165 -3.87 16.49 10.07
N GLU A 166 -3.43 15.77 9.02
CA GLU A 166 -2.28 16.13 8.19
C GLU A 166 -2.75 16.32 6.73
N ASP A 167 -2.08 17.20 6.00
CA ASP A 167 -2.30 17.41 4.57
C ASP A 167 -1.54 16.32 3.77
N PRO A 168 -2.22 15.47 3.00
CA PRO A 168 -1.57 14.37 2.27
C PRO A 168 -0.65 14.87 1.15
N VAL A 169 -0.89 16.05 0.57
CA VAL A 169 -0.02 16.64 -0.44
C VAL A 169 1.30 17.11 0.21
N GLU A 170 1.22 17.68 1.39
CA GLU A 170 2.43 18.03 2.15
C GLU A 170 3.21 16.79 2.60
N MET A 171 2.51 15.73 3.04
CA MET A 171 3.18 14.45 3.36
C MET A 171 3.90 13.88 2.13
N MET A 172 3.27 13.90 0.97
CA MET A 172 3.90 13.47 -0.28
C MET A 172 5.15 14.31 -0.62
N LYS A 173 5.11 15.62 -0.42
CA LYS A 173 6.27 16.49 -0.66
C LYS A 173 7.43 16.21 0.30
N ILE A 174 7.13 16.08 1.60
CA ILE A 174 8.13 15.80 2.64
C ILE A 174 8.90 14.52 2.31
N PHE A 175 8.20 13.45 1.90
CA PHE A 175 8.79 12.15 1.65
C PHE A 175 9.06 11.84 0.16
N SER A 176 9.01 12.84 -0.70
CA SER A 176 9.07 12.67 -2.17
C SER A 176 10.28 11.88 -2.68
N LYS A 177 11.44 11.98 -2.01
CA LYS A 177 12.68 11.29 -2.41
C LYS A 177 12.67 9.78 -2.11
N GLU A 178 11.82 9.37 -1.20
CA GLU A 178 11.73 8.00 -0.71
C GLU A 178 10.57 7.23 -1.34
N ILE A 179 9.57 7.92 -1.88
CA ILE A 179 8.36 7.30 -2.44
C ILE A 179 8.70 6.53 -3.71
N ILE A 180 8.35 5.23 -3.75
CA ILE A 180 8.50 4.35 -4.92
C ILE A 180 7.18 3.90 -5.53
N SER A 181 6.10 3.95 -4.77
CA SER A 181 4.73 3.71 -5.24
C SER A 181 3.75 4.39 -4.27
N ILE A 182 2.51 4.52 -4.68
CA ILE A 182 1.46 5.07 -3.82
C ILE A 182 0.26 4.14 -3.75
N HIS A 183 -0.31 4.03 -2.55
CA HIS A 183 -1.66 3.53 -2.35
C HIS A 183 -2.62 4.73 -2.40
N MET A 184 -3.61 4.62 -3.26
CA MET A 184 -4.66 5.62 -3.41
C MET A 184 -5.96 5.05 -2.87
N LYS A 185 -6.44 5.65 -1.80
CA LYS A 185 -7.75 5.41 -1.20
C LYS A 185 -8.54 6.70 -1.25
N ASP A 186 -9.84 6.61 -1.06
CA ASP A 186 -10.69 7.79 -0.84
C ASP A 186 -11.74 7.49 0.23
N GLY A 187 -12.20 8.53 0.89
CA GLY A 187 -13.15 8.40 1.96
C GLY A 187 -13.40 9.70 2.70
N ILE A 188 -14.22 9.61 3.74
CA ILE A 188 -14.55 10.72 4.63
C ILE A 188 -14.24 10.32 6.06
N CYS A 189 -13.39 11.08 6.74
CA CYS A 189 -13.15 10.91 8.17
C CYS A 189 -14.35 11.36 8.96
N LYS A 190 -14.84 10.52 9.87
CA LYS A 190 -15.95 10.85 10.77
C LYS A 190 -15.43 11.72 11.89
N GLN A 191 -16.08 12.85 12.10
CA GLN A 191 -15.84 13.69 13.27
C GLN A 191 -16.52 13.05 14.49
N ASP A 192 -15.89 13.17 15.66
CA ASP A 192 -16.42 12.76 16.96
C ASP A 192 -16.61 11.24 17.22
N VAL A 193 -15.94 10.37 16.48
CA VAL A 193 -15.96 8.94 16.79
C VAL A 193 -14.69 8.54 17.52
N SER A 194 -14.83 8.09 18.75
CA SER A 194 -13.73 7.56 19.54
C SER A 194 -13.26 6.20 19.00
N GLY A 195 -12.06 6.20 18.46
CA GLY A 195 -11.22 5.00 18.45
C GLY A 195 -11.36 4.07 17.26
N THR A 196 -10.21 3.67 16.81
CA THR A 196 -9.96 2.49 15.99
C THR A 196 -10.38 1.23 16.72
N LYS A 197 -11.14 0.35 16.07
CA LYS A 197 -11.58 -0.93 16.62
C LYS A 197 -11.03 -2.08 15.79
N MET A 198 -10.63 -3.17 16.44
CA MET A 198 -10.32 -4.41 15.76
C MET A 198 -11.61 -5.21 15.55
N VAL A 199 -12.03 -5.41 14.30
CA VAL A 199 -13.22 -6.19 13.94
C VAL A 199 -12.80 -7.29 12.97
N ASN A 200 -12.97 -8.55 13.37
CA ASN A 200 -12.60 -9.72 12.57
C ASN A 200 -11.16 -9.69 12.01
N GLY A 201 -10.21 -9.19 12.81
CA GLY A 201 -8.81 -9.06 12.39
C GLY A 201 -8.49 -7.85 11.51
N ILE A 202 -9.47 -6.99 11.26
CA ILE A 202 -9.33 -5.75 10.49
C ILE A 202 -9.36 -4.55 11.45
N LEU A 203 -8.45 -3.63 11.24
CA LEU A 203 -8.41 -2.38 11.98
C LEU A 203 -9.42 -1.41 11.37
N GLU A 204 -10.64 -1.40 11.91
CA GLU A 204 -11.66 -0.44 11.50
C GLU A 204 -11.40 0.92 12.15
N ARG A 205 -11.39 1.96 11.33
CA ARG A 205 -11.20 3.35 11.73
C ARG A 205 -12.48 4.15 11.55
N PRO A 206 -12.63 5.32 12.20
CA PRO A 206 -13.81 6.17 12.04
C PRO A 206 -13.81 6.87 10.67
N VAL A 207 -13.87 6.08 9.63
CA VAL A 207 -13.81 6.52 8.22
C VAL A 207 -14.86 5.76 7.42
N ASP A 208 -15.53 6.42 6.50
CA ASP A 208 -16.26 5.76 5.42
C ASP A 208 -15.37 5.75 4.18
N LEU A 209 -14.78 4.58 3.85
CA LEU A 209 -14.05 4.39 2.60
C LEU A 209 -15.03 4.20 1.45
N MET A 210 -14.72 4.80 0.31
CA MET A 210 -15.59 4.85 -0.86
C MET A 210 -14.78 4.89 -2.16
N PRO A 211 -15.41 4.72 -3.33
CA PRO A 211 -14.70 4.77 -4.61
C PRO A 211 -13.93 6.08 -4.78
N LEU A 212 -12.78 6.01 -5.44
CA LEU A 212 -11.95 7.18 -5.72
C LEU A 212 -12.75 8.27 -6.45
N GLY A 213 -12.56 9.51 -6.02
CA GLY A 213 -13.24 10.69 -6.55
C GLY A 213 -14.62 10.96 -5.96
N THR A 214 -15.05 10.16 -4.97
CA THR A 214 -16.34 10.36 -4.27
C THR A 214 -16.18 10.73 -2.80
N GLY A 215 -14.96 10.72 -2.29
CA GLY A 215 -14.59 11.13 -0.93
C GLY A 215 -14.01 12.53 -0.86
N SER A 216 -13.14 12.74 0.11
CA SER A 216 -12.55 14.05 0.41
C SER A 216 -11.05 14.17 0.05
N LEU A 217 -10.41 13.08 -0.40
CA LEU A 217 -8.99 13.12 -0.73
C LEU A 217 -8.74 13.98 -1.97
N PRO A 218 -7.75 14.89 -1.98
CA PRO A 218 -7.43 15.74 -3.14
C PRO A 218 -6.63 14.96 -4.20
N ILE A 219 -7.26 13.95 -4.82
CA ILE A 219 -6.61 12.96 -5.69
C ILE A 219 -5.88 13.63 -6.87
N LYS A 220 -6.48 14.65 -7.49
CA LYS A 220 -5.86 15.36 -8.63
C LYS A 220 -4.58 16.07 -8.21
N ASP A 221 -4.58 16.69 -7.04
CA ASP A 221 -3.40 17.40 -6.52
C ASP A 221 -2.32 16.40 -6.10
N LEU A 222 -2.69 15.25 -5.52
CA LEU A 222 -1.76 14.18 -5.21
C LEU A 222 -1.09 13.63 -6.47
N VAL A 223 -1.85 13.35 -7.52
CA VAL A 223 -1.28 12.88 -8.81
C VAL A 223 -0.38 13.94 -9.44
N ALA A 224 -0.76 15.22 -9.35
CA ALA A 224 0.05 16.33 -9.88
C ALA A 224 1.38 16.54 -9.13
N ASN A 225 1.42 16.19 -7.83
CA ASN A 225 2.62 16.32 -6.97
C ASN A 225 3.36 14.99 -6.80
N MET A 226 2.90 13.90 -7.44
CA MET A 226 3.53 12.59 -7.32
C MET A 226 4.96 12.61 -7.85
N PRO A 227 5.94 12.10 -7.09
CA PRO A 227 7.33 12.10 -7.51
C PRO A 227 7.57 11.17 -8.71
N GLU A 228 8.58 11.49 -9.49
CA GLU A 228 8.95 10.71 -10.68
C GLU A 228 9.36 9.27 -10.34
N SER A 229 9.92 9.08 -9.14
CA SER A 229 10.31 7.79 -8.57
C SER A 229 9.14 6.84 -8.27
N ALA A 230 7.92 7.36 -8.10
CA ALA A 230 6.75 6.51 -7.92
C ALA A 230 6.46 5.74 -9.21
N GLU A 231 6.50 4.41 -9.15
CA GLU A 231 6.36 3.53 -10.33
C GLU A 231 4.90 3.25 -10.69
N ALA A 232 4.00 3.27 -9.71
CA ALA A 232 2.60 2.91 -9.87
C ALA A 232 1.68 3.66 -8.90
N ILE A 233 0.39 3.70 -9.28
CA ILE A 233 -0.72 4.07 -8.40
C ILE A 233 -1.53 2.80 -8.13
N ILE A 234 -1.58 2.36 -6.89
CA ILE A 234 -2.29 1.16 -6.45
C ILE A 234 -3.57 1.59 -5.73
N VAL A 235 -4.71 1.26 -6.30
CA VAL A 235 -6.02 1.47 -5.66
C VAL A 235 -6.20 0.46 -4.54
N GLU A 236 -6.56 0.93 -3.36
CA GLU A 236 -6.87 0.05 -2.24
C GLU A 236 -8.04 0.60 -1.41
N LEU A 237 -8.92 -0.30 -0.99
CA LEU A 237 -9.96 -0.05 0.00
C LEU A 237 -9.97 -1.21 0.99
N ASP A 238 -9.72 -0.93 2.27
CA ASP A 238 -9.75 -1.97 3.32
C ASP A 238 -11.17 -2.51 3.52
N TYR A 239 -12.15 -1.64 3.34
CA TYR A 239 -13.59 -1.90 3.30
C TYR A 239 -14.24 -0.79 2.44
N CYS A 240 -15.51 -0.92 2.12
CA CYS A 240 -16.24 0.12 1.38
C CYS A 240 -17.71 0.14 1.79
N ILE A 241 -18.34 1.32 1.66
CA ILE A 241 -19.78 1.50 1.92
C ILE A 241 -20.67 0.85 0.86
N ILE A 242 -20.11 0.49 -0.30
CA ILE A 242 -20.78 -0.23 -1.39
C ILE A 242 -20.08 -1.57 -1.67
N ASP A 243 -20.61 -2.34 -2.61
CA ASP A 243 -19.94 -3.56 -3.08
C ASP A 243 -18.51 -3.29 -3.53
N MET A 244 -17.57 -4.10 -3.02
CA MET A 244 -16.14 -3.84 -3.20
C MET A 244 -15.70 -3.94 -4.67
N LEU A 245 -16.21 -4.90 -5.44
CA LEU A 245 -15.85 -5.03 -6.85
C LEU A 245 -16.33 -3.82 -7.65
N THR A 246 -17.56 -3.37 -7.38
CA THR A 246 -18.13 -2.15 -7.95
C THR A 246 -17.29 -0.91 -7.56
N ALA A 247 -16.83 -0.84 -6.31
CA ALA A 247 -15.99 0.28 -5.85
C ALA A 247 -14.64 0.32 -6.58
N ILE A 248 -14.02 -0.83 -6.80
CA ILE A 248 -12.74 -0.95 -7.53
C ILE A 248 -12.93 -0.59 -9.01
N GLU A 249 -14.04 -1.00 -9.65
CA GLU A 249 -14.35 -0.64 -11.04
C GLU A 249 -14.63 0.87 -11.19
N GLN A 250 -15.39 1.47 -10.28
CA GLN A 250 -15.62 2.92 -10.27
C GLN A 250 -14.33 3.70 -10.03
N SER A 251 -13.46 3.23 -9.13
CA SER A 251 -12.14 3.83 -8.88
C SER A 251 -11.25 3.80 -10.11
N TYR A 252 -11.19 2.68 -10.82
CA TYR A 252 -10.50 2.58 -12.10
C TYR A 252 -11.04 3.59 -13.12
N THR A 253 -12.36 3.59 -13.31
CA THR A 253 -13.02 4.49 -14.26
C THR A 253 -12.71 5.95 -13.96
N TYR A 254 -12.80 6.36 -12.69
CA TYR A 254 -12.45 7.72 -12.27
C TYR A 254 -11.02 8.08 -12.63
N MET A 255 -10.05 7.24 -12.29
CA MET A 255 -8.63 7.52 -12.51
C MET A 255 -8.29 7.61 -14.00
N VAL A 256 -8.77 6.68 -14.80
CA VAL A 256 -8.45 6.62 -16.25
C VAL A 256 -9.21 7.70 -17.03
N SER A 257 -10.51 7.87 -16.79
CA SER A 257 -11.34 8.86 -17.52
C SER A 257 -10.93 10.31 -17.23
N ASN A 258 -10.31 10.58 -16.07
CA ASN A 258 -9.76 11.90 -15.75
C ASN A 258 -8.29 12.07 -16.17
N GLY A 259 -7.67 11.08 -16.82
CA GLY A 259 -6.27 11.14 -17.25
C GLY A 259 -5.28 11.14 -16.07
N LEU A 260 -5.63 10.55 -14.92
CA LEU A 260 -4.83 10.53 -13.73
C LEU A 260 -3.91 9.30 -13.65
N ALA A 261 -4.27 8.22 -14.34
CA ALA A 261 -3.47 7.00 -14.41
C ALA A 261 -3.67 6.28 -15.76
N ALA A 262 -2.75 5.37 -16.09
CA ALA A 262 -2.80 4.58 -17.32
C ALA A 262 -3.33 3.17 -17.05
N GLY A 263 -4.48 2.84 -17.60
CA GLY A 263 -5.06 1.50 -17.65
C GLY A 263 -4.74 0.74 -18.94
N ASN A 264 -5.32 -0.47 -19.08
CA ASN A 264 -5.28 -1.28 -20.30
C ASN A 264 -6.48 -0.98 -21.24
N LYS A 265 -7.43 -0.19 -20.77
CA LYS A 265 -8.61 0.25 -21.55
C LYS A 265 -8.74 1.75 -21.46
#